data_5bcb2ef28fb35df398cb40ed2cf45c9e
#
_entry.id   5bcb2ef28fb35df398cb40ed2cf45c9e
#
_cell.length_a   1.000
_cell.length_b   1.000
_cell.length_c   1.000
_cell.angle_alpha   90.00
_cell.angle_beta   90.00
_cell.angle_gamma   90.00
#
_symmetry.space_group_name_H-M   'P 1'
#
loop_
_entity.id
_entity.type
_entity.pdbx_description
1 polymer ?
#
loop_
_entity_poly.entity_id
_entity_poly.type
_entity_poly.pdbx_seq_one_letter_code
_entity_poly.pdbx_strand_id
1 'polypeptide(L)'
;MVFNMNRLSLILTSLLTPLFLFAMPTPVSISVLSSDAKFIGSSMGGMQVTIRDSLTGEPMASGKTLGSTGDTSLIMTETRGRDEVLRTEESARFEAELNLLRPTEVTIEVRGPLAQMQSSGTVSETRILLPGKDYSTGNGIMIHLPGMVVDVLRPQAHLKTDAKTIEIIANVAKMCGCPIGEDTPWPVERYTVEALLYKAGGEFMRGVPLIYSGEHSIFTAPITLEESGAYQIIVTAFDPKTKDSGADITTVILK
;
A
#
# COMPACT_ATOMS: atom_id res chain seq x y z
N MET A 1 -58.23 -34.07 66.82
CA MET A 1 -57.51 -32.81 66.78
C MET A 1 -56.44 -32.90 65.71
N VAL A 2 -56.79 -32.42 64.47
CA VAL A 2 -55.96 -32.58 63.30
C VAL A 2 -55.33 -31.21 62.93
N PHE A 3 -54.02 -31.11 63.05
CA PHE A 3 -53.28 -29.89 62.68
C PHE A 3 -53.01 -29.91 61.15
N ASN A 4 -53.59 -28.96 60.46
CA ASN A 4 -53.38 -28.73 59.03
C ASN A 4 -52.20 -27.78 58.86
N MET A 5 -51.05 -28.27 58.37
CA MET A 5 -49.88 -27.45 58.03
C MET A 5 -49.97 -27.00 56.58
N ASN A 6 -50.34 -25.74 56.36
CA ASN A 6 -50.26 -25.07 55.08
C ASN A 6 -48.78 -24.86 54.68
N ARG A 7 -48.37 -25.56 53.63
CA ARG A 7 -47.07 -25.33 52.97
C ARG A 7 -47.20 -24.12 52.03
N LEU A 8 -46.63 -22.99 52.46
CA LEU A 8 -46.50 -21.80 51.65
C LEU A 8 -45.31 -22.03 50.68
N SER A 9 -45.60 -22.33 49.41
CA SER A 9 -44.56 -22.44 48.32
C SER A 9 -44.17 -21.02 47.90
N LEU A 10 -42.99 -20.58 48.27
CA LEU A 10 -42.40 -19.35 47.75
C LEU A 10 -41.86 -19.62 46.34
N ILE A 11 -42.55 -19.13 45.31
CA ILE A 11 -42.07 -19.11 43.93
C ILE A 11 -41.13 -17.94 43.80
N LEU A 12 -39.82 -18.22 43.82
CA LEU A 12 -38.76 -17.25 43.54
C LEU A 12 -38.70 -17.01 42.02
N THR A 13 -39.42 -15.98 41.57
CA THR A 13 -39.36 -15.54 40.16
C THR A 13 -38.03 -14.82 39.92
N SER A 14 -37.05 -15.52 39.38
CA SER A 14 -35.78 -14.94 38.92
C SER A 14 -36.08 -13.98 37.77
N LEU A 15 -36.01 -12.68 37.99
CA LEU A 15 -36.04 -11.65 36.98
C LEU A 15 -34.73 -11.71 36.21
N LEU A 16 -34.70 -12.45 35.10
CA LEU A 16 -33.62 -12.35 34.11
C LEU A 16 -33.76 -10.98 33.41
N THR A 17 -33.09 -9.95 33.91
CA THR A 17 -32.94 -8.72 33.15
C THR A 17 -32.02 -9.00 31.95
N PRO A 18 -32.46 -8.80 30.71
CA PRO A 18 -31.58 -8.95 29.55
C PRO A 18 -30.48 -7.90 29.66
N LEU A 19 -29.25 -8.36 29.74
CA LEU A 19 -28.06 -7.50 29.65
C LEU A 19 -27.95 -7.06 28.19
N PHE A 20 -28.45 -5.87 27.87
CA PHE A 20 -28.23 -5.27 26.55
C PHE A 20 -26.75 -4.88 26.44
N LEU A 21 -25.95 -5.70 25.76
CA LEU A 21 -24.64 -5.30 25.29
C LEU A 21 -24.86 -4.29 24.15
N PHE A 22 -24.60 -3.03 24.44
CA PHE A 22 -24.61 -1.99 23.41
C PHE A 22 -23.26 -1.97 22.71
N ALA A 23 -23.28 -2.12 21.40
CA ALA A 23 -22.12 -1.84 20.57
C ALA A 23 -21.78 -0.35 20.67
N MET A 24 -20.48 -0.04 20.84
CA MET A 24 -20.02 1.33 20.94
C MET A 24 -19.38 1.77 19.62
N PRO A 25 -19.88 2.86 19.00
CA PRO A 25 -19.26 3.45 17.82
C PRO A 25 -17.79 3.75 18.09
N THR A 26 -16.94 3.26 17.22
CA THR A 26 -15.48 3.34 17.33
C THR A 26 -14.93 3.86 16.00
N PRO A 27 -14.75 5.18 15.87
CA PRO A 27 -14.26 5.77 14.64
C PRO A 27 -12.80 5.41 14.40
N VAL A 28 -12.49 5.04 13.15
CA VAL A 28 -11.14 4.72 12.70
C VAL A 28 -10.83 5.48 11.41
N SER A 29 -9.59 5.94 11.29
CA SER A 29 -9.07 6.53 10.07
C SER A 29 -7.71 5.91 9.75
N ILE A 30 -7.56 5.39 8.53
CA ILE A 30 -6.35 4.69 8.08
C ILE A 30 -5.74 5.46 6.93
N SER A 31 -4.47 5.85 7.08
CA SER A 31 -3.66 6.47 6.04
C SER A 31 -2.47 5.56 5.70
N VAL A 32 -2.09 5.52 4.43
CA VAL A 32 -0.94 4.73 3.99
C VAL A 32 0.16 5.66 3.49
N LEU A 33 1.32 5.57 4.13
CA LEU A 33 2.50 6.36 3.82
C LEU A 33 3.47 5.51 2.99
N SER A 34 3.91 6.02 1.85
CA SER A 34 5.00 5.43 1.08
C SER A 34 6.31 5.55 1.87
N SER A 35 7.14 4.52 1.85
CA SER A 35 8.45 4.53 2.51
C SER A 35 9.30 5.72 2.04
N ASP A 36 9.80 6.53 3.00
CA ASP A 36 10.58 7.76 2.77
C ASP A 36 9.91 8.71 1.74
N ALA A 37 8.57 8.80 1.77
CA ALA A 37 7.78 9.64 0.87
C ALA A 37 6.43 10.02 1.49
N LYS A 38 5.44 10.36 0.66
CA LYS A 38 4.17 10.93 1.09
C LYS A 38 3.03 9.91 1.15
N PHE A 39 1.82 10.37 1.49
CA PHE A 39 0.63 9.52 1.50
C PHE A 39 0.28 9.01 0.10
N ILE A 40 -0.24 7.78 0.02
CA ILE A 40 -0.71 7.19 -1.23
C ILE A 40 -2.18 7.54 -1.41
N GLY A 41 -2.43 8.49 -2.30
CA GLY A 41 -3.74 9.10 -2.50
C GLY A 41 -4.41 8.75 -3.81
N SER A 42 -5.44 9.53 -4.12
CA SER A 42 -6.33 9.33 -5.28
C SER A 42 -5.60 9.35 -6.62
N SER A 43 -4.49 10.12 -6.76
CA SER A 43 -3.69 10.18 -7.99
C SER A 43 -3.06 8.84 -8.35
N MET A 44 -2.83 7.97 -7.36
CA MET A 44 -2.32 6.61 -7.53
C MET A 44 -3.43 5.54 -7.46
N GLY A 45 -4.70 5.94 -7.60
CA GLY A 45 -5.87 5.07 -7.48
C GLY A 45 -6.25 4.74 -6.02
N GLY A 46 -5.51 5.27 -5.05
CA GLY A 46 -5.65 4.97 -3.63
C GLY A 46 -5.12 3.58 -3.25
N MET A 47 -5.32 3.23 -1.98
CA MET A 47 -5.04 1.91 -1.41
C MET A 47 -6.36 1.23 -1.05
N GLN A 48 -6.53 -0.03 -1.40
CA GLN A 48 -7.62 -0.84 -0.85
C GLN A 48 -7.31 -1.12 0.61
N VAL A 49 -8.25 -0.79 1.48
CA VAL A 49 -8.19 -1.06 2.93
C VAL A 49 -9.25 -2.09 3.27
N THR A 50 -8.89 -3.07 4.09
CA THR A 50 -9.83 -4.05 4.66
C THR A 50 -9.51 -4.24 6.13
N ILE A 51 -10.51 -4.06 6.99
CA ILE A 51 -10.43 -4.32 8.44
C ILE A 51 -11.21 -5.59 8.72
N ARG A 52 -10.59 -6.57 9.37
CA ARG A 52 -11.19 -7.85 9.75
C ARG A 52 -11.05 -8.10 11.25
N ASP A 53 -12.01 -8.77 11.84
CA ASP A 53 -11.80 -9.40 13.15
C ASP A 53 -10.73 -10.49 12.99
N SER A 54 -9.63 -10.38 13.78
CA SER A 54 -8.49 -11.30 13.64
C SER A 54 -8.82 -12.74 14.05
N LEU A 55 -9.81 -12.91 14.94
CA LEU A 55 -10.20 -14.23 15.45
C LEU A 55 -11.11 -14.97 14.46
N THR A 56 -12.09 -14.26 13.89
CA THR A 56 -13.11 -14.87 13.03
C THR A 56 -12.79 -14.73 11.55
N GLY A 57 -11.94 -13.76 11.16
CA GLY A 57 -11.66 -13.39 9.77
C GLY A 57 -12.79 -12.59 9.12
N GLU A 58 -13.87 -12.29 9.86
CA GLU A 58 -15.03 -11.56 9.31
C GLU A 58 -14.65 -10.12 8.96
N PRO A 59 -15.00 -9.63 7.75
CA PRO A 59 -14.75 -8.24 7.38
C PRO A 59 -15.66 -7.31 8.17
N MET A 60 -15.06 -6.31 8.84
CA MET A 60 -15.76 -5.29 9.62
C MET A 60 -15.94 -4.00 8.83
N ALA A 61 -14.96 -3.63 8.01
CA ALA A 61 -15.03 -2.49 7.10
C ALA A 61 -14.08 -2.68 5.92
N SER A 62 -14.43 -2.09 4.77
CA SER A 62 -13.56 -2.09 3.60
C SER A 62 -13.85 -0.88 2.71
N GLY A 63 -12.80 -0.34 2.07
CA GLY A 63 -12.90 0.80 1.15
C GLY A 63 -11.53 1.20 0.63
N LYS A 64 -11.43 2.42 0.09
CA LYS A 64 -10.19 2.95 -0.48
C LYS A 64 -9.73 4.20 0.27
N THR A 65 -8.41 4.41 0.30
CA THR A 65 -7.90 5.73 0.70
C THR A 65 -8.23 6.75 -0.39
N LEU A 66 -8.78 7.88 0.01
CA LEU A 66 -9.13 9.02 -0.85
C LEU A 66 -8.48 10.28 -0.30
N GLY A 67 -8.03 11.16 -1.18
CA GLY A 67 -7.40 12.43 -0.85
C GLY A 67 -6.07 12.66 -1.57
N SER A 68 -5.37 13.71 -1.14
CA SER A 68 -4.09 14.13 -1.69
C SER A 68 -2.91 13.34 -1.10
N THR A 69 -1.73 13.53 -1.68
CA THR A 69 -0.48 12.97 -1.11
C THR A 69 -0.02 13.71 0.16
N GLY A 70 -0.72 14.77 0.58
CA GLY A 70 -0.37 15.61 1.72
C GLY A 70 0.69 16.67 1.42
N ASP A 71 1.00 17.48 2.41
CA ASP A 71 1.98 18.57 2.33
C ASP A 71 3.42 18.03 2.35
N THR A 72 4.22 18.42 1.34
CA THR A 72 5.60 17.92 1.20
C THR A 72 6.51 18.46 2.30
N SER A 73 6.39 19.74 2.66
CA SER A 73 7.23 20.33 3.68
C SER A 73 6.97 19.75 5.06
N LEU A 74 5.70 19.51 5.37
CA LEU A 74 5.28 18.89 6.63
C LEU A 74 5.77 17.44 6.74
N ILE A 75 5.65 16.66 5.67
CA ILE A 75 5.94 15.21 5.69
C ILE A 75 7.44 14.94 5.56
N MET A 76 8.17 15.73 4.75
CA MET A 76 9.57 15.46 4.39
C MET A 76 10.57 16.27 5.19
N THR A 77 10.14 17.05 6.21
CA THR A 77 11.04 17.82 7.09
C THR A 77 11.96 16.87 7.89
N GLU A 78 13.26 17.17 7.93
CA GLU A 78 14.28 16.33 8.61
C GLU A 78 14.14 16.31 10.14
N THR A 79 13.65 17.40 10.73
CA THR A 79 13.53 17.58 12.20
C THR A 79 12.07 17.62 12.64
N ARG A 80 11.39 16.50 12.65
CA ARG A 80 10.03 16.43 13.17
C ARG A 80 9.96 15.77 14.54
N GLY A 81 9.03 16.28 15.39
CA GLY A 81 8.71 15.65 16.66
C GLY A 81 8.05 14.28 16.44
N ARG A 82 8.20 13.39 17.43
CA ARG A 82 7.62 12.03 17.33
C ARG A 82 6.09 12.02 17.25
N ASP A 83 5.44 13.03 17.83
CA ASP A 83 3.98 13.13 17.94
C ASP A 83 3.39 14.16 16.96
N GLU A 84 4.19 14.59 15.96
CA GLU A 84 3.72 15.57 14.99
C GLU A 84 2.65 14.99 14.06
N VAL A 85 1.59 15.76 13.84
CA VAL A 85 0.52 15.37 12.91
C VAL A 85 0.95 15.68 11.50
N LEU A 86 1.20 14.63 10.72
CA LEU A 86 1.64 14.72 9.31
C LEU A 86 0.47 14.89 8.34
N ARG A 87 -0.72 14.58 8.79
CA ARG A 87 -1.94 14.58 8.00
C ARG A 87 -2.59 15.96 8.03
N THR A 88 -2.94 16.47 6.85
CA THR A 88 -3.84 17.60 6.68
C THR A 88 -5.27 17.12 6.44
N GLU A 89 -6.24 18.03 6.40
CA GLU A 89 -7.64 17.69 6.10
C GLU A 89 -7.78 16.99 4.74
N GLU A 90 -6.97 17.36 3.75
CA GLU A 90 -6.99 16.81 2.39
C GLU A 90 -6.15 15.53 2.21
N SER A 91 -5.35 15.16 3.21
CA SER A 91 -4.47 13.99 3.11
C SER A 91 -5.25 12.69 2.96
N ALA A 92 -4.76 11.82 2.09
CA ALA A 92 -5.41 10.56 1.76
C ALA A 92 -5.61 9.65 2.97
N ARG A 93 -6.86 9.20 3.15
CA ARG A 93 -7.27 8.29 4.20
C ARG A 93 -8.51 7.49 3.83
N PHE A 94 -8.70 6.39 4.49
CA PHE A 94 -9.95 5.63 4.58
C PHE A 94 -10.56 5.86 5.96
N GLU A 95 -11.85 6.17 6.03
CA GLU A 95 -12.57 6.40 7.28
C GLU A 95 -13.71 5.38 7.41
N ALA A 96 -13.87 4.84 8.63
CA ALA A 96 -14.97 3.95 8.96
C ALA A 96 -15.37 4.09 10.43
N GLU A 97 -16.58 3.67 10.76
CA GLU A 97 -17.07 3.52 12.11
C GLU A 97 -17.31 2.03 12.39
N LEU A 98 -16.59 1.48 13.37
CA LEU A 98 -16.74 0.10 13.80
C LEU A 98 -17.63 0.06 15.05
N ASN A 99 -18.59 -0.87 15.07
CA ASN A 99 -19.47 -1.07 16.22
C ASN A 99 -18.94 -2.21 17.10
N LEU A 100 -18.12 -1.87 18.10
CA LEU A 100 -17.44 -2.84 18.95
C LEU A 100 -18.22 -3.10 20.24
N LEU A 101 -18.41 -4.38 20.59
CA LEU A 101 -19.02 -4.83 21.84
C LEU A 101 -18.00 -5.04 22.96
N ARG A 102 -16.74 -5.29 22.60
CA ARG A 102 -15.62 -5.63 23.50
C ARG A 102 -14.29 -5.21 22.86
N PRO A 103 -13.20 -5.18 23.62
CA PRO A 103 -11.87 -5.08 23.04
C PRO A 103 -11.72 -6.15 21.95
N THR A 104 -11.41 -5.73 20.74
CA THR A 104 -11.36 -6.61 19.56
C THR A 104 -10.00 -6.48 18.88
N GLU A 105 -9.32 -7.60 18.68
CA GLU A 105 -8.15 -7.63 17.84
C GLU A 105 -8.60 -7.60 16.37
N VAL A 106 -8.09 -6.62 15.63
CA VAL A 106 -8.38 -6.47 14.21
C VAL A 106 -7.12 -6.61 13.38
N THR A 107 -7.27 -7.22 12.20
CA THR A 107 -6.26 -7.20 11.15
C THR A 107 -6.64 -6.14 10.13
N ILE A 108 -5.74 -5.17 9.94
CA ILE A 108 -5.88 -4.12 8.93
C ILE A 108 -4.95 -4.47 7.77
N GLU A 109 -5.52 -4.78 6.62
CA GLU A 109 -4.79 -5.06 5.40
C GLU A 109 -4.95 -3.88 4.44
N VAL A 110 -3.82 -3.43 3.86
CA VAL A 110 -3.78 -2.42 2.81
C VAL A 110 -3.09 -2.97 1.58
N ARG A 111 -3.68 -2.77 0.39
CA ARG A 111 -3.14 -3.24 -0.89
C ARG A 111 -3.20 -2.13 -1.94
N GLY A 112 -2.12 -1.93 -2.67
CA GLY A 112 -2.01 -0.94 -3.75
C GLY A 112 -0.58 -0.51 -3.99
N PRO A 113 -0.37 0.60 -4.73
CA PRO A 113 -1.37 1.52 -5.27
C PRO A 113 -2.23 0.89 -6.37
N LEU A 114 -3.52 1.26 -6.42
CA LEU A 114 -4.48 0.57 -7.30
C LEU A 114 -4.36 0.95 -8.77
N ALA A 115 -3.77 2.12 -9.09
CA ALA A 115 -3.52 2.53 -10.47
C ALA A 115 -2.22 1.93 -11.05
N GLN A 116 -1.38 1.27 -10.23
CA GLN A 116 -0.09 0.70 -10.62
C GLN A 116 0.00 -0.74 -10.09
N MET A 117 -0.88 -1.60 -10.61
CA MET A 117 -1.05 -2.96 -10.09
C MET A 117 0.18 -3.85 -10.27
N GLN A 118 1.03 -3.62 -11.29
CA GLN A 118 2.31 -4.31 -11.50
C GLN A 118 3.30 -4.07 -10.35
N SER A 119 3.20 -2.90 -9.70
CA SER A 119 4.05 -2.51 -8.57
C SER A 119 3.31 -2.57 -7.22
N SER A 120 2.06 -3.08 -7.18
CA SER A 120 1.27 -3.08 -5.96
C SER A 120 1.88 -3.98 -4.87
N GLY A 121 1.91 -3.46 -3.65
CA GLY A 121 2.27 -4.21 -2.45
C GLY A 121 1.08 -4.44 -1.54
N THR A 122 1.25 -5.34 -0.57
CA THR A 122 0.28 -5.60 0.50
C THR A 122 1.00 -5.55 1.84
N VAL A 123 0.42 -4.82 2.80
CA VAL A 123 0.88 -4.79 4.20
C VAL A 123 -0.30 -5.11 5.09
N SER A 124 -0.07 -5.94 6.09
CA SER A 124 -1.03 -6.27 7.14
C SER A 124 -0.46 -5.92 8.51
N GLU A 125 -1.32 -5.39 9.36
CA GLU A 125 -1.00 -5.04 10.74
C GLU A 125 -2.15 -5.46 11.66
N THR A 126 -1.84 -5.98 12.86
CA THR A 126 -2.84 -6.30 13.88
C THR A 126 -2.82 -5.29 15.01
N ARG A 127 -4.01 -4.91 15.50
CA ARG A 127 -4.20 -4.01 16.64
C ARG A 127 -5.38 -4.43 17.49
N ILE A 128 -5.32 -4.14 18.79
CA ILE A 128 -6.49 -4.24 19.66
C ILE A 128 -7.19 -2.89 19.67
N LEU A 129 -8.45 -2.86 19.20
CA LEU A 129 -9.30 -1.68 19.27
C LEU A 129 -10.25 -1.79 20.47
N LEU A 130 -10.40 -0.69 21.19
CA LEU A 130 -11.27 -0.60 22.37
C LEU A 130 -12.59 0.08 22.00
N PRO A 131 -13.74 -0.46 22.43
CA PRO A 131 -15.04 0.13 22.16
C PRO A 131 -15.11 1.61 22.56
N GLY A 132 -15.67 2.44 21.70
CA GLY A 132 -15.90 3.87 21.94
C GLY A 132 -14.64 4.73 22.02
N LYS A 133 -13.46 4.22 21.66
CA LYS A 133 -12.25 5.03 21.55
C LYS A 133 -12.08 5.56 20.13
N ASP A 134 -11.57 6.78 20.04
CA ASP A 134 -11.34 7.46 18.77
C ASP A 134 -9.95 7.11 18.22
N TYR A 135 -9.93 6.43 17.07
CA TYR A 135 -8.72 6.11 16.28
C TYR A 135 -8.69 6.90 14.96
N SER A 136 -9.48 7.99 14.86
CA SER A 136 -9.58 8.79 13.64
C SER A 136 -8.85 10.13 13.75
N THR A 137 -8.61 10.66 14.94
CA THR A 137 -7.98 11.97 15.18
C THR A 137 -6.47 11.95 14.99
N GLY A 138 -5.87 13.13 14.82
CA GLY A 138 -4.43 13.29 14.57
C GLY A 138 -3.99 12.57 13.30
N ASN A 139 -2.99 11.71 13.41
CA ASN A 139 -2.53 10.89 12.29
C ASN A 139 -3.43 9.66 12.02
N GLY A 140 -4.38 9.36 12.93
CA GLY A 140 -5.13 8.12 12.87
C GLY A 140 -4.21 6.89 12.97
N ILE A 141 -4.56 5.83 12.27
CA ILE A 141 -3.72 4.65 12.09
C ILE A 141 -2.91 4.84 10.81
N MET A 142 -1.57 4.97 10.94
CA MET A 142 -0.66 5.07 9.80
C MET A 142 -0.01 3.73 9.52
N ILE A 143 -0.10 3.28 8.27
CA ILE A 143 0.55 2.07 7.77
C ILE A 143 1.62 2.49 6.75
N HIS A 144 2.81 1.92 6.85
CA HIS A 144 3.91 2.20 5.93
C HIS A 144 3.96 1.12 4.84
N LEU A 145 3.92 1.55 3.58
CA LEU A 145 4.07 0.67 2.42
C LEU A 145 5.48 0.81 1.85
N PRO A 146 6.33 -0.23 1.92
CA PRO A 146 7.61 -0.25 1.24
C PRO A 146 7.43 -0.46 -0.27
N GLY A 147 8.48 -0.12 -1.04
CA GLY A 147 8.55 -0.40 -2.47
C GLY A 147 8.70 0.85 -3.33
N MET A 148 8.81 0.59 -4.63
CA MET A 148 8.89 1.59 -5.69
C MET A 148 7.97 1.21 -6.84
N VAL A 149 7.39 2.21 -7.50
CA VAL A 149 6.66 2.01 -8.75
C VAL A 149 7.66 1.94 -9.89
N VAL A 150 7.55 0.90 -10.70
CA VAL A 150 8.23 0.77 -11.99
C VAL A 150 7.16 0.50 -13.04
N ASP A 151 7.20 1.25 -14.15
CA ASP A 151 6.28 1.09 -15.27
C ASP A 151 7.09 1.15 -16.57
N VAL A 152 7.14 0.06 -17.32
CA VAL A 152 7.85 -0.02 -18.60
C VAL A 152 6.98 0.60 -19.69
N LEU A 153 7.30 1.82 -20.06
CA LEU A 153 6.59 2.58 -21.09
C LEU A 153 6.94 2.09 -22.51
N ARG A 154 8.20 1.64 -22.70
CA ARG A 154 8.71 1.04 -23.97
C ARG A 154 9.73 -0.04 -23.69
N PRO A 155 9.77 -1.07 -24.54
CA PRO A 155 8.79 -1.40 -25.58
C PRO A 155 7.45 -1.84 -24.98
N GLN A 156 6.38 -1.67 -25.75
CA GLN A 156 5.10 -2.29 -25.38
C GLN A 156 5.26 -3.81 -25.29
N ALA A 157 4.55 -4.43 -24.38
CA ALA A 157 4.58 -5.87 -24.20
C ALA A 157 4.27 -6.61 -25.51
N HIS A 158 5.04 -7.67 -25.77
CA HIS A 158 4.91 -8.50 -26.96
C HIS A 158 5.22 -7.78 -28.30
N LEU A 159 6.07 -6.75 -28.26
CA LEU A 159 6.56 -6.08 -29.48
C LEU A 159 7.22 -7.11 -30.40
N LYS A 160 6.81 -7.13 -31.70
CA LYS A 160 7.49 -7.88 -32.76
C LYS A 160 8.29 -6.91 -33.62
N THR A 161 9.59 -7.12 -33.78
CA THR A 161 10.48 -6.21 -34.49
C THR A 161 11.56 -6.95 -35.27
N ASP A 162 12.06 -6.33 -36.33
CA ASP A 162 13.28 -6.74 -37.05
C ASP A 162 14.49 -5.87 -36.59
N ALA A 163 14.25 -4.82 -35.78
CA ALA A 163 15.29 -3.97 -35.26
C ALA A 163 16.04 -4.66 -34.11
N LYS A 164 17.35 -4.87 -34.33
CA LYS A 164 18.23 -5.47 -33.29
C LYS A 164 18.43 -4.58 -32.08
N THR A 165 18.40 -3.26 -32.26
CA THR A 165 18.51 -2.32 -31.11
C THR A 165 17.13 -1.71 -30.86
N ILE A 166 16.68 -1.80 -29.62
CA ILE A 166 15.43 -1.24 -29.12
C ILE A 166 15.73 -0.30 -27.96
N GLU A 167 14.90 0.69 -27.77
CA GLU A 167 14.98 1.60 -26.64
C GLU A 167 14.07 1.12 -25.51
N ILE A 168 14.62 1.03 -24.31
CA ILE A 168 13.84 0.84 -23.07
C ILE A 168 13.57 2.22 -22.50
N ILE A 169 12.32 2.48 -22.16
CA ILE A 169 11.88 3.66 -21.42
C ILE A 169 11.02 3.18 -20.25
N ALA A 170 11.39 3.58 -19.06
CA ALA A 170 10.63 3.24 -17.86
C ALA A 170 10.37 4.49 -17.01
N ASN A 171 9.18 4.55 -16.41
CA ASN A 171 8.85 5.49 -15.36
C ASN A 171 9.15 4.82 -14.01
N VAL A 172 9.91 5.51 -13.15
CA VAL A 172 10.26 5.04 -11.81
C VAL A 172 9.92 6.12 -10.78
N ALA A 173 9.07 5.79 -9.82
CA ALA A 173 8.60 6.72 -8.81
C ALA A 173 8.46 6.08 -7.42
N LYS A 174 8.25 6.90 -6.39
CA LYS A 174 7.84 6.40 -5.07
C LYS A 174 6.41 5.87 -5.13
N MET A 175 6.00 5.01 -4.19
CA MET A 175 4.65 4.40 -4.18
C MET A 175 3.51 5.44 -4.11
N CYS A 176 3.79 6.67 -3.63
CA CYS A 176 2.84 7.80 -3.68
C CYS A 176 2.72 8.46 -5.06
N GLY A 177 3.48 8.03 -6.08
CA GLY A 177 3.61 8.71 -7.36
C GLY A 177 4.51 9.95 -7.29
N CYS A 178 5.24 10.14 -6.22
CA CYS A 178 6.18 11.24 -6.05
C CYS A 178 7.38 11.03 -6.97
N PRO A 179 7.72 12.03 -7.81
CA PRO A 179 8.71 11.87 -8.86
C PRO A 179 10.15 11.85 -8.34
N ILE A 180 10.99 11.06 -8.99
CA ILE A 180 12.44 11.10 -8.85
C ILE A 180 12.97 12.16 -9.82
N GLY A 181 13.85 13.07 -9.36
CA GLY A 181 14.37 14.14 -10.18
C GLY A 181 15.42 14.97 -9.44
N GLU A 182 16.17 15.81 -10.18
CA GLU A 182 17.25 16.63 -9.63
C GLU A 182 16.77 17.73 -8.67
N ASP A 183 15.56 18.21 -8.87
CA ASP A 183 14.90 19.29 -8.11
C ASP A 183 13.81 18.78 -7.14
N THR A 184 13.83 17.48 -6.83
CA THR A 184 12.86 16.85 -5.95
C THR A 184 13.51 16.37 -4.64
N PRO A 185 12.73 16.08 -3.58
CA PRO A 185 13.27 15.42 -2.39
C PRO A 185 13.85 14.01 -2.64
N TRP A 186 13.69 13.49 -3.84
CA TRP A 186 14.15 12.16 -4.25
C TRP A 186 15.17 12.28 -5.40
N PRO A 187 16.46 12.59 -5.09
CA PRO A 187 17.49 12.86 -6.08
C PRO A 187 17.85 11.60 -6.88
N VAL A 188 18.10 11.79 -8.18
CA VAL A 188 18.32 10.73 -9.17
C VAL A 188 19.46 9.78 -8.80
N GLU A 189 20.57 10.34 -8.32
CA GLU A 189 21.81 9.62 -8.00
C GLU A 189 21.66 8.62 -6.85
N ARG A 190 20.56 8.70 -6.12
CA ARG A 190 20.25 7.78 -5.02
C ARG A 190 19.79 6.41 -5.53
N TYR A 191 19.21 6.34 -6.72
CA TYR A 191 18.51 5.16 -7.20
C TYR A 191 19.33 4.40 -8.24
N THR A 192 19.28 3.07 -8.19
CA THR A 192 19.80 2.22 -9.24
C THR A 192 18.62 1.69 -10.06
N VAL A 193 18.65 1.94 -11.39
CA VAL A 193 17.63 1.46 -12.32
C VAL A 193 18.31 0.63 -13.39
N GLU A 194 17.85 -0.61 -13.60
CA GLU A 194 18.44 -1.56 -14.53
C GLU A 194 17.38 -2.33 -15.32
N ALA A 195 17.67 -2.64 -16.58
CA ALA A 195 16.95 -3.63 -17.35
C ALA A 195 17.71 -4.95 -17.35
N LEU A 196 17.09 -6.00 -16.86
CA LEU A 196 17.60 -7.37 -16.89
C LEU A 196 17.04 -8.10 -18.08
N LEU A 197 17.91 -8.54 -18.99
CA LEU A 197 17.55 -9.22 -20.23
C LEU A 197 17.61 -10.75 -20.05
N TYR A 198 16.52 -11.43 -20.43
CA TYR A 198 16.41 -12.89 -20.43
C TYR A 198 15.95 -13.39 -21.80
N LYS A 199 16.42 -14.58 -22.22
CA LYS A 199 15.79 -15.33 -23.32
C LYS A 199 14.50 -16.00 -22.84
N ALA A 200 13.62 -16.33 -23.79
CA ALA A 200 12.48 -17.20 -23.50
C ALA A 200 12.99 -18.52 -22.91
N GLY A 201 12.41 -18.89 -21.74
CA GLY A 201 12.89 -20.04 -20.97
C GLY A 201 13.65 -19.65 -19.70
N GLY A 202 13.91 -18.34 -19.47
CA GLY A 202 14.45 -17.82 -18.21
C GLY A 202 15.98 -17.74 -18.15
N GLU A 203 16.68 -17.97 -19.25
CA GLU A 203 18.14 -17.79 -19.30
C GLU A 203 18.51 -16.31 -19.19
N PHE A 204 19.20 -15.93 -18.11
CA PHE A 204 19.74 -14.59 -17.92
C PHE A 204 20.88 -14.31 -18.88
N MET A 205 20.81 -13.20 -19.58
CA MET A 205 21.82 -12.78 -20.54
C MET A 205 22.72 -11.68 -19.99
N ARG A 206 22.11 -10.57 -19.54
CA ARG A 206 22.86 -9.42 -19.01
C ARG A 206 21.92 -8.42 -18.31
N GLY A 207 22.52 -7.55 -17.48
CA GLY A 207 21.91 -6.31 -16.99
C GLY A 207 22.40 -5.11 -17.81
N VAL A 208 21.52 -4.12 -17.98
CA VAL A 208 21.82 -2.84 -18.65
C VAL A 208 21.32 -1.72 -17.75
N PRO A 209 22.21 -0.84 -17.23
CA PRO A 209 21.75 0.29 -16.44
C PRO A 209 20.94 1.25 -17.31
N LEU A 210 19.82 1.74 -16.76
CA LEU A 210 19.05 2.82 -17.33
C LEU A 210 19.55 4.16 -16.81
N ILE A 211 19.65 5.14 -17.71
CA ILE A 211 20.13 6.49 -17.39
C ILE A 211 18.92 7.43 -17.29
N TYR A 212 18.96 8.34 -16.33
CA TYR A 212 17.96 9.41 -16.22
C TYR A 212 17.94 10.26 -17.49
N SER A 213 16.74 10.49 -18.04
CA SER A 213 16.57 11.17 -19.33
C SER A 213 16.63 12.71 -19.24
N GLY A 214 16.60 13.27 -18.03
CA GLY A 214 16.36 14.69 -17.77
C GLY A 214 14.89 15.04 -17.51
N GLU A 215 13.97 14.09 -17.72
CA GLU A 215 12.55 14.22 -17.34
C GLU A 215 12.29 13.47 -16.04
N HIS A 216 11.51 14.07 -15.14
CA HIS A 216 11.15 13.47 -13.85
C HIS A 216 10.68 12.01 -14.02
N SER A 217 11.28 11.13 -13.24
CA SER A 217 10.95 9.69 -13.18
C SER A 217 11.26 8.89 -14.45
N ILE A 218 11.77 9.48 -15.54
CA ILE A 218 12.03 8.77 -16.79
C ILE A 218 13.48 8.32 -16.88
N PHE A 219 13.65 7.00 -17.07
CA PHE A 219 14.95 6.35 -17.25
C PHE A 219 14.96 5.59 -18.57
N THR A 220 16.09 5.65 -19.28
CA THR A 220 16.21 5.07 -20.63
C THR A 220 17.52 4.32 -20.84
N ALA A 221 17.50 3.32 -21.71
CA ALA A 221 18.69 2.69 -22.25
C ALA A 221 18.41 2.02 -23.60
N PRO A 222 19.37 2.04 -24.56
CA PRO A 222 19.32 1.16 -25.71
C PRO A 222 19.71 -0.28 -25.32
N ILE A 223 18.97 -1.27 -25.81
CA ILE A 223 19.30 -2.68 -25.65
C ILE A 223 19.43 -3.32 -27.03
N THR A 224 20.57 -4.01 -27.27
CA THR A 224 20.78 -4.78 -28.50
C THR A 224 20.40 -6.24 -28.26
N LEU A 225 19.54 -6.78 -29.12
CA LEU A 225 19.15 -8.19 -29.20
C LEU A 225 20.00 -8.87 -30.28
N GLU A 226 20.72 -9.93 -29.95
CA GLU A 226 21.72 -10.51 -30.84
C GLU A 226 21.14 -11.57 -31.78
N GLU A 227 20.21 -12.37 -31.27
CA GLU A 227 19.64 -13.52 -31.95
C GLU A 227 18.13 -13.38 -32.12
N SER A 228 17.57 -13.95 -33.19
CA SER A 228 16.12 -14.04 -33.36
C SER A 228 15.52 -14.90 -32.22
N GLY A 229 14.34 -14.49 -31.75
CA GLY A 229 13.64 -15.19 -30.69
C GLY A 229 12.88 -14.27 -29.73
N ALA A 230 12.28 -14.86 -28.72
CA ALA A 230 11.54 -14.13 -27.69
C ALA A 230 12.46 -13.77 -26.51
N TYR A 231 12.31 -12.54 -26.05
CA TYR A 231 13.03 -11.97 -24.92
C TYR A 231 12.07 -11.45 -23.87
N GLN A 232 12.46 -11.59 -22.62
CA GLN A 232 11.83 -10.96 -21.48
C GLN A 232 12.78 -9.90 -20.92
N ILE A 233 12.25 -8.71 -20.68
CA ILE A 233 12.99 -7.58 -20.15
C ILE A 233 12.32 -7.19 -18.84
N ILE A 234 13.05 -7.29 -17.72
CA ILE A 234 12.60 -6.90 -16.41
C ILE A 234 13.33 -5.61 -16.05
N VAL A 235 12.60 -4.51 -15.92
CA VAL A 235 13.16 -3.27 -15.40
C VAL A 235 13.01 -3.27 -13.89
N THR A 236 14.10 -3.03 -13.18
CA THR A 236 14.16 -2.98 -11.73
C THR A 236 14.59 -1.61 -11.26
N ALA A 237 14.11 -1.19 -10.09
CA ALA A 237 14.58 -0.02 -9.38
C ALA A 237 14.91 -0.40 -7.93
N PHE A 238 15.97 0.20 -7.38
CA PHE A 238 16.41 -0.04 -6.01
C PHE A 238 16.84 1.25 -5.33
N ASP A 239 16.36 1.43 -4.10
CA ASP A 239 16.74 2.52 -3.20
C ASP A 239 17.66 1.98 -2.09
N PRO A 240 18.97 2.25 -2.12
CA PRO A 240 19.90 1.74 -1.12
C PRO A 240 19.72 2.35 0.28
N LYS A 241 19.00 3.47 0.42
CA LYS A 241 18.72 4.11 1.71
C LYS A 241 17.62 3.36 2.47
N THR A 242 16.50 3.10 1.82
CA THR A 242 15.33 2.46 2.44
C THR A 242 15.29 0.94 2.25
N LYS A 243 16.07 0.41 1.28
CA LYS A 243 16.02 -0.97 0.79
C LYS A 243 14.73 -1.28 0.03
N ASP A 244 14.03 -0.23 -0.41
CA ASP A 244 12.87 -0.38 -1.28
C ASP A 244 13.30 -0.79 -2.68
N SER A 245 12.47 -1.60 -3.31
CA SER A 245 12.65 -2.01 -4.70
C SER A 245 11.31 -2.09 -5.42
N GLY A 246 11.38 -2.06 -6.75
CA GLY A 246 10.24 -2.28 -7.62
C GLY A 246 10.70 -2.95 -8.91
N ALA A 247 9.78 -3.56 -9.63
CA ALA A 247 10.05 -4.15 -10.93
C ALA A 247 8.79 -4.15 -11.79
N ASP A 248 9.02 -4.06 -13.12
CA ASP A 248 8.01 -4.30 -14.13
C ASP A 248 8.61 -5.08 -15.30
N ILE A 249 7.76 -5.72 -16.10
CA ILE A 249 8.18 -6.69 -17.10
C ILE A 249 7.54 -6.42 -18.46
N THR A 250 8.35 -6.49 -19.51
CA THR A 250 7.88 -6.48 -20.88
C THR A 250 8.50 -7.61 -21.68
N THR A 251 7.98 -7.88 -22.87
CA THR A 251 8.46 -8.93 -23.77
C THR A 251 8.63 -8.41 -25.19
N VAL A 252 9.67 -8.91 -25.88
CA VAL A 252 9.99 -8.56 -27.27
C VAL A 252 10.28 -9.82 -28.07
N ILE A 253 9.87 -9.84 -29.32
CA ILE A 253 10.19 -10.89 -30.27
C ILE A 253 11.02 -10.28 -31.41
N LEU A 254 12.30 -10.62 -31.47
CA LEU A 254 13.16 -10.33 -32.64
C LEU A 254 12.91 -11.39 -33.71
N LYS A 255 12.55 -10.96 -34.92
CA LYS A 255 12.32 -11.83 -36.07
C LYS A 255 13.62 -12.25 -36.77
#